data_937ecb4a3dad7a193bd8a3d0e31b561f
#
_entry.id   937ecb4a3dad7a193bd8a3d0e31b561f
#
_cell.length_a   1.000
_cell.length_b   1.000
_cell.length_c   1.000
_cell.angle_alpha   90.00
_cell.angle_beta   90.00
_cell.angle_gamma   90.00
#
_symmetry.space_group_name_H-M   'P 1'
#
loop_
_entity.id
_entity.type
_entity.pdbx_description
1 polymer ?
#
loop_
_entity_poly.entity_id
_entity_poly.type
_entity_poly.pdbx_seq_one_letter_code
_entity_poly.pdbx_strand_id
1 'polypeptide(L)'
;IKVEHYKPAFLKGMEEQTAEVEAIVNNPDKATFENTIVALDRSGELLMKVAYAFSGQASVNTNDEIQALEQELSPLLSKHSDDISLNPKLFARVKSVYENQAKLNLDKEQKKLLEETYKGFVRGGANLDADEQAELRKLNEQISMLELTFGQNSLKETNAFQLVVDKKEDLSGLPETLIAAAATTAKEAGLDGKWVFTLHNPSVMPFLQYADNRALREKIYKAYVCRGNNNNANDNKDVIKKLVVARLEKAKLLGYEDFAAYVLEENMAKNEKNVYDLLNKIWIPALVKAKEELADINAEIKKEGGNFEAEAWDWRYYFEKAKKAKFDLDENEVRPYLELNNVREGAFYVANKLYGITFTSLQDMPLPDPDAQVFECKDKDGTSLGVLYMDFFTRPGKSGGAWCGGYRDQTYRDGKRITPVVTTVFNFCKPADGQPALLSVDEAETVFHEFGHALNGLFADVHYNGVAGVPRDFVELPSQIMEHWVFEPEVLK
;
A
#
# COMPACT_ATOMS: atom_id res chain seq x y z
N ILE A 1 1.52 -6.49 -22.14
CA ILE A 1 2.24 -7.64 -21.54
C ILE A 1 1.19 -8.68 -21.19
N LYS A 2 1.50 -10.01 -21.36
CA LYS A 2 0.63 -11.12 -20.97
C LYS A 2 1.25 -11.87 -19.81
N VAL A 3 0.46 -12.63 -19.05
CA VAL A 3 0.93 -13.38 -17.86
C VAL A 3 2.07 -14.34 -18.22
N GLU A 4 1.97 -15.02 -19.36
CA GLU A 4 2.99 -15.94 -19.90
C GLU A 4 4.38 -15.32 -20.11
N HIS A 5 4.46 -13.99 -20.22
CA HIS A 5 5.74 -13.27 -20.41
C HIS A 5 6.52 -13.07 -19.11
N TYR A 6 5.85 -13.08 -17.95
CA TYR A 6 6.48 -12.71 -16.68
C TYR A 6 7.49 -13.74 -16.19
N LYS A 7 7.11 -15.03 -16.15
CA LYS A 7 8.02 -16.07 -15.65
C LYS A 7 9.36 -16.12 -16.40
N PRO A 8 9.39 -16.18 -17.74
CA PRO A 8 10.66 -16.12 -18.47
C PRO A 8 11.47 -14.85 -18.21
N ALA A 9 10.77 -13.70 -18.05
CA ALA A 9 11.42 -12.42 -17.77
C ALA A 9 12.03 -12.38 -16.36
N PHE A 10 11.34 -12.92 -15.35
CA PHE A 10 11.88 -13.08 -14.00
C PHE A 10 13.11 -13.97 -13.98
N LEU A 11 13.04 -15.15 -14.61
CA LEU A 11 14.17 -16.07 -14.70
C LEU A 11 15.37 -15.42 -15.38
N LYS A 12 15.14 -14.67 -16.46
CA LYS A 12 16.19 -13.94 -17.15
C LYS A 12 16.77 -12.82 -16.29
N GLY A 13 15.92 -12.05 -15.60
CA GLY A 13 16.37 -11.00 -14.68
C GLY A 13 17.22 -11.54 -13.51
N MET A 14 16.84 -12.69 -12.93
CA MET A 14 17.63 -13.36 -11.89
C MET A 14 18.98 -13.88 -12.45
N GLU A 15 18.98 -14.46 -13.65
CA GLU A 15 20.23 -14.91 -14.33
C GLU A 15 21.19 -13.73 -14.54
N GLU A 16 20.69 -12.61 -15.07
CA GLU A 16 21.50 -11.40 -15.31
C GLU A 16 22.05 -10.83 -14.00
N GLN A 17 21.22 -10.68 -12.97
CA GLN A 17 21.69 -10.18 -11.67
C GLN A 17 22.72 -11.12 -11.04
N THR A 18 22.52 -12.44 -11.16
CA THR A 18 23.55 -13.42 -10.69
C THR A 18 24.87 -13.20 -11.39
N ALA A 19 24.88 -13.02 -12.71
CA ALA A 19 26.11 -12.78 -13.46
C ALA A 19 26.80 -11.44 -13.07
N GLU A 20 26.00 -10.38 -12.84
CA GLU A 20 26.50 -9.09 -12.35
C GLU A 20 27.14 -9.22 -10.96
N VAL A 21 26.50 -9.93 -10.04
CA VAL A 21 27.02 -10.20 -8.69
C VAL A 21 28.29 -11.06 -8.78
N GLU A 22 28.32 -12.08 -9.62
CA GLU A 22 29.52 -12.89 -9.85
C GLU A 22 30.70 -12.07 -10.41
N ALA A 23 30.42 -11.10 -11.28
CA ALA A 23 31.45 -10.17 -11.79
C ALA A 23 32.03 -9.30 -10.67
N ILE A 24 31.19 -8.86 -9.71
CA ILE A 24 31.65 -8.13 -8.51
C ILE A 24 32.55 -9.06 -7.65
N VAL A 25 32.05 -10.26 -7.36
CA VAL A 25 32.73 -11.23 -6.48
C VAL A 25 34.08 -11.68 -7.04
N ASN A 26 34.16 -11.91 -8.34
CA ASN A 26 35.34 -12.42 -9.04
C ASN A 26 36.24 -11.29 -9.57
N ASN A 27 35.95 -10.03 -9.30
CA ASN A 27 36.79 -8.92 -9.69
C ASN A 27 38.18 -9.05 -9.03
N PRO A 28 39.27 -9.14 -9.80
CA PRO A 28 40.61 -9.31 -9.27
C PRO A 28 41.16 -8.08 -8.54
N ASP A 29 40.56 -6.90 -8.82
CA ASP A 29 40.97 -5.67 -8.19
C ASP A 29 40.50 -5.59 -6.74
N LYS A 30 41.24 -4.83 -5.95
CA LYS A 30 40.83 -4.53 -4.56
C LYS A 30 39.43 -3.94 -4.55
N ALA A 31 38.62 -4.32 -3.55
CA ALA A 31 37.28 -3.78 -3.37
C ALA A 31 37.32 -2.25 -3.15
N THR A 32 36.54 -1.54 -3.93
CA THR A 32 36.37 -0.08 -3.87
C THR A 32 34.89 0.25 -3.77
N PHE A 33 34.58 1.50 -3.44
CA PHE A 33 33.19 1.98 -3.45
C PHE A 33 32.53 1.75 -4.82
N GLU A 34 33.22 2.09 -5.91
CA GLU A 34 32.70 1.97 -7.27
C GLU A 34 32.53 0.52 -7.73
N ASN A 35 33.57 -0.32 -7.61
CA ASN A 35 33.54 -1.69 -8.15
C ASN A 35 32.83 -2.70 -7.24
N THR A 36 32.29 -2.26 -6.09
CA THR A 36 31.59 -3.13 -5.14
C THR A 36 30.25 -2.54 -4.75
N ILE A 37 30.19 -1.35 -4.16
CA ILE A 37 28.96 -0.77 -3.61
C ILE A 37 28.08 -0.23 -4.73
N VAL A 38 28.61 0.62 -5.61
CA VAL A 38 27.87 1.15 -6.75
C VAL A 38 27.50 0.06 -7.75
N ALA A 39 28.43 -0.88 -8.00
CA ALA A 39 28.16 -2.01 -8.88
C ALA A 39 26.99 -2.89 -8.35
N LEU A 40 26.92 -3.10 -7.03
CA LEU A 40 25.81 -3.82 -6.41
C LEU A 40 24.50 -3.03 -6.44
N ASP A 41 24.50 -1.72 -6.13
CA ASP A 41 23.32 -0.84 -6.21
C ASP A 41 22.71 -0.80 -7.63
N ARG A 42 23.55 -0.97 -8.64
CA ARG A 42 23.13 -0.99 -10.07
C ARG A 42 22.71 -2.37 -10.57
N SER A 43 23.00 -3.44 -9.81
CA SER A 43 22.70 -4.81 -10.25
C SER A 43 21.20 -5.10 -10.23
N GLY A 44 20.75 -6.00 -11.12
CA GLY A 44 19.37 -6.47 -11.15
C GLY A 44 18.37 -5.49 -11.78
N GLU A 45 18.81 -4.57 -12.62
CA GLU A 45 17.91 -3.58 -13.26
C GLU A 45 16.77 -4.24 -14.05
N LEU A 46 17.04 -5.32 -14.79
CA LEU A 46 16.00 -6.06 -15.51
C LEU A 46 15.02 -6.72 -14.55
N LEU A 47 15.53 -7.40 -13.50
CA LEU A 47 14.70 -8.05 -12.49
C LEU A 47 13.78 -7.04 -11.81
N MET A 48 14.28 -5.87 -11.44
CA MET A 48 13.50 -4.80 -10.81
C MET A 48 12.40 -4.28 -11.73
N LYS A 49 12.69 -4.04 -13.02
CA LYS A 49 11.67 -3.64 -14.00
C LYS A 49 10.55 -4.65 -14.16
N VAL A 50 10.90 -5.94 -14.20
CA VAL A 50 9.93 -7.03 -14.30
C VAL A 50 9.10 -7.12 -13.01
N ALA A 51 9.76 -7.02 -11.85
CA ALA A 51 9.10 -7.08 -10.54
C ALA A 51 8.09 -5.94 -10.35
N TYR A 52 8.46 -4.70 -10.69
CA TYR A 52 7.54 -3.56 -10.62
C TYR A 52 6.33 -3.72 -11.57
N ALA A 53 6.57 -4.13 -12.81
CA ALA A 53 5.48 -4.35 -13.76
C ALA A 53 4.54 -5.47 -13.31
N PHE A 54 5.08 -6.57 -12.77
CA PHE A 54 4.30 -7.69 -12.27
C PHE A 54 3.54 -7.35 -10.99
N SER A 55 4.20 -6.76 -10.00
CA SER A 55 3.59 -6.36 -8.73
C SER A 55 2.48 -5.34 -8.95
N GLY A 56 2.69 -4.35 -9.83
CA GLY A 56 1.64 -3.42 -10.23
C GLY A 56 0.44 -4.14 -10.81
N GLN A 57 0.65 -5.08 -11.75
CA GLN A 57 -0.44 -5.88 -12.34
C GLN A 57 -1.14 -6.77 -11.30
N ALA A 58 -0.39 -7.45 -10.44
CA ALA A 58 -0.92 -8.31 -9.40
C ALA A 58 -1.72 -7.54 -8.34
N SER A 59 -1.33 -6.30 -8.04
CA SER A 59 -2.03 -5.46 -7.06
C SER A 59 -3.37 -4.91 -7.56
N VAL A 60 -3.49 -4.63 -8.87
CA VAL A 60 -4.67 -3.92 -9.40
C VAL A 60 -5.54 -4.76 -10.34
N ASN A 61 -5.04 -5.87 -10.90
CA ASN A 61 -5.74 -6.72 -11.86
C ASN A 61 -5.42 -8.20 -11.67
N THR A 62 -5.31 -8.65 -10.41
CA THR A 62 -5.03 -10.06 -10.13
C THR A 62 -6.17 -10.98 -10.59
N ASN A 63 -5.79 -12.20 -10.89
CA ASN A 63 -6.67 -13.31 -11.22
C ASN A 63 -6.01 -14.63 -10.80
N ASP A 64 -6.67 -15.77 -10.96
CA ASP A 64 -6.15 -17.07 -10.55
C ASP A 64 -4.80 -17.42 -11.21
N GLU A 65 -4.60 -17.02 -12.47
CA GLU A 65 -3.36 -17.26 -13.22
C GLU A 65 -2.20 -16.42 -12.63
N ILE A 66 -2.43 -15.14 -12.33
CA ILE A 66 -1.45 -14.26 -11.69
C ILE A 66 -1.14 -14.77 -10.28
N GLN A 67 -2.16 -15.14 -9.48
CA GLN A 67 -1.96 -15.66 -8.14
C GLN A 67 -1.18 -16.97 -8.12
N ALA A 68 -1.41 -17.86 -9.06
CA ALA A 68 -0.64 -19.09 -9.22
C ALA A 68 0.82 -18.79 -9.58
N LEU A 69 1.05 -17.80 -10.44
CA LEU A 69 2.40 -17.36 -10.80
C LEU A 69 3.12 -16.70 -9.63
N GLU A 70 2.45 -15.89 -8.80
CA GLU A 70 3.00 -15.34 -7.56
C GLU A 70 3.51 -16.45 -6.63
N GLN A 71 2.70 -17.51 -6.44
CA GLN A 71 3.07 -18.66 -5.60
C GLN A 71 4.28 -19.42 -6.17
N GLU A 72 4.41 -19.51 -7.47
CA GLU A 72 5.56 -20.15 -8.13
C GLU A 72 6.83 -19.28 -8.02
N LEU A 73 6.71 -17.96 -8.19
CA LEU A 73 7.84 -17.04 -8.19
C LEU A 73 8.35 -16.71 -6.79
N SER A 74 7.49 -16.69 -5.77
CA SER A 74 7.85 -16.27 -4.43
C SER A 74 9.04 -17.06 -3.84
N PRO A 75 9.07 -18.41 -3.85
CA PRO A 75 10.22 -19.15 -3.36
C PRO A 75 11.49 -18.95 -4.21
N LEU A 76 11.34 -18.75 -5.53
CA LEU A 76 12.48 -18.50 -6.42
C LEU A 76 13.12 -17.13 -6.12
N LEU A 77 12.30 -16.10 -5.91
CA LEU A 77 12.76 -14.76 -5.56
C LEU A 77 13.39 -14.72 -4.16
N SER A 78 12.78 -15.40 -3.18
CA SER A 78 13.33 -15.52 -1.83
C SER A 78 14.72 -16.18 -1.89
N LYS A 79 14.83 -17.32 -2.59
CA LYS A 79 16.12 -17.99 -2.77
C LYS A 79 17.15 -17.10 -3.46
N HIS A 80 16.77 -16.40 -4.54
CA HIS A 80 17.65 -15.51 -5.27
C HIS A 80 18.16 -14.34 -4.40
N SER A 81 17.30 -13.74 -3.61
CA SER A 81 17.66 -12.69 -2.65
C SER A 81 18.65 -13.21 -1.60
N ASP A 82 18.40 -14.41 -1.06
CA ASP A 82 19.29 -15.05 -0.09
C ASP A 82 20.65 -15.45 -0.70
N ASP A 83 20.69 -15.86 -1.97
CA ASP A 83 21.93 -16.20 -2.66
C ASP A 83 22.85 -14.97 -2.83
N ILE A 84 22.28 -13.77 -2.85
CA ILE A 84 23.04 -12.51 -2.87
C ILE A 84 23.40 -12.07 -1.45
N SER A 85 22.43 -11.95 -0.57
CA SER A 85 22.59 -11.38 0.78
C SER A 85 23.46 -12.26 1.72
N LEU A 86 23.45 -13.57 1.51
CA LEU A 86 24.24 -14.54 2.26
C LEU A 86 25.53 -14.97 1.54
N ASN A 87 25.92 -14.29 0.44
CA ASN A 87 27.13 -14.60 -0.28
C ASN A 87 28.38 -14.14 0.51
N PRO A 88 29.21 -15.06 1.04
CA PRO A 88 30.32 -14.68 1.91
C PRO A 88 31.43 -13.90 1.20
N LYS A 89 31.64 -14.16 -0.10
CA LYS A 89 32.65 -13.43 -0.88
C LYS A 89 32.19 -12.01 -1.19
N LEU A 90 30.91 -11.82 -1.52
CA LEU A 90 30.33 -10.50 -1.73
C LEU A 90 30.39 -9.69 -0.42
N PHE A 91 29.94 -10.29 0.69
CA PHE A 91 29.99 -9.64 2.00
C PHE A 91 31.43 -9.26 2.41
N ALA A 92 32.41 -10.11 2.15
CA ALA A 92 33.81 -9.78 2.43
C ALA A 92 34.28 -8.53 1.66
N ARG A 93 33.86 -8.35 0.41
CA ARG A 93 34.14 -7.14 -0.38
C ARG A 93 33.45 -5.91 0.19
N VAL A 94 32.15 -6.00 0.48
CA VAL A 94 31.36 -4.92 1.10
C VAL A 94 31.98 -4.51 2.44
N LYS A 95 32.29 -5.46 3.31
CA LYS A 95 32.93 -5.25 4.61
C LYS A 95 34.30 -4.57 4.47
N SER A 96 35.11 -4.99 3.50
CA SER A 96 36.41 -4.37 3.24
C SER A 96 36.29 -2.88 2.85
N VAL A 97 35.28 -2.51 2.05
CA VAL A 97 35.02 -1.09 1.72
C VAL A 97 34.55 -0.34 2.96
N TYR A 98 33.63 -0.91 3.73
CA TYR A 98 33.08 -0.30 4.93
C TYR A 98 34.15 -0.03 6.00
N GLU A 99 34.99 -1.00 6.31
CA GLU A 99 36.09 -0.88 7.30
C GLU A 99 37.14 0.17 6.90
N ASN A 100 37.30 0.44 5.61
CA ASN A 100 38.24 1.42 5.08
C ASN A 100 37.60 2.77 4.77
N GLN A 101 36.31 2.99 5.10
CA GLN A 101 35.55 4.19 4.73
C GLN A 101 36.22 5.52 5.16
N ALA A 102 36.90 5.53 6.30
CA ALA A 102 37.62 6.72 6.79
C ALA A 102 38.76 7.20 5.86
N LYS A 103 39.23 6.32 4.96
CA LYS A 103 40.26 6.64 3.97
C LYS A 103 39.69 7.03 2.62
N LEU A 104 38.35 6.89 2.45
CA LEU A 104 37.64 7.21 1.22
C LEU A 104 37.08 8.62 1.33
N ASN A 105 37.24 9.40 0.29
CA ASN A 105 36.67 10.75 0.25
C ASN A 105 35.21 10.67 -0.28
N LEU A 106 34.34 10.00 0.47
CA LEU A 106 32.93 9.82 0.15
C LEU A 106 32.12 11.06 0.53
N ASP A 107 31.20 11.45 -0.35
CA ASP A 107 30.20 12.46 0.00
C ASP A 107 29.13 11.90 0.97
N LYS A 108 28.12 12.70 1.29
CA LYS A 108 27.07 12.31 2.26
C LYS A 108 26.22 11.15 1.77
N GLU A 109 25.85 11.17 0.49
CA GLU A 109 25.00 10.15 -0.12
C GLU A 109 25.74 8.83 -0.28
N GLN A 110 26.99 8.87 -0.71
CA GLN A 110 27.87 7.71 -0.83
C GLN A 110 28.14 7.03 0.53
N LYS A 111 28.34 7.83 1.59
CA LYS A 111 28.46 7.30 2.96
C LYS A 111 27.19 6.58 3.38
N LYS A 112 26.03 7.19 3.13
CA LYS A 112 24.74 6.59 3.44
C LYS A 112 24.54 5.28 2.69
N LEU A 113 24.81 5.23 1.39
CA LEU A 113 24.72 4.00 0.61
C LEU A 113 25.61 2.89 1.18
N LEU A 114 26.87 3.22 1.50
CA LEU A 114 27.80 2.25 2.07
C LEU A 114 27.32 1.70 3.43
N GLU A 115 26.85 2.58 4.30
CA GLU A 115 26.31 2.21 5.61
C GLU A 115 25.09 1.30 5.47
N GLU A 116 24.12 1.68 4.63
CA GLU A 116 22.89 0.89 4.43
C GLU A 116 23.20 -0.44 3.76
N THR A 117 24.10 -0.47 2.77
CA THR A 117 24.52 -1.72 2.14
C THR A 117 25.16 -2.67 3.16
N TYR A 118 26.16 -2.21 3.92
CA TYR A 118 26.82 -3.03 4.94
C TYR A 118 25.84 -3.54 6.00
N LYS A 119 25.01 -2.65 6.51
CA LYS A 119 24.00 -2.95 7.51
C LYS A 119 22.95 -3.94 6.98
N GLY A 120 22.51 -3.79 5.73
CA GLY A 120 21.62 -4.74 5.06
C GLY A 120 22.17 -6.16 5.05
N PHE A 121 23.46 -6.35 4.73
CA PHE A 121 24.12 -7.65 4.81
C PHE A 121 24.15 -8.20 6.22
N VAL A 122 24.58 -7.40 7.20
CA VAL A 122 24.66 -7.86 8.61
C VAL A 122 23.29 -8.28 9.14
N ARG A 123 22.27 -7.45 8.93
CA ARG A 123 20.88 -7.72 9.33
C ARG A 123 20.24 -8.85 8.52
N GLY A 124 20.70 -9.05 7.29
CA GLY A 124 20.32 -10.16 6.42
C GLY A 124 20.95 -11.50 6.77
N GLY A 125 21.80 -11.56 7.81
CA GLY A 125 22.40 -12.81 8.30
C GLY A 125 23.79 -13.15 7.74
N ALA A 126 24.49 -12.19 7.11
CA ALA A 126 25.81 -12.46 6.53
C ALA A 126 26.88 -12.88 7.54
N ASN A 127 26.68 -12.63 8.84
CA ASN A 127 27.57 -13.06 9.94
C ASN A 127 27.22 -14.43 10.53
N LEU A 128 26.12 -15.05 10.12
CA LEU A 128 25.69 -16.37 10.57
C LEU A 128 26.62 -17.47 10.01
N ASP A 129 26.72 -18.57 10.71
CA ASP A 129 27.40 -19.76 10.18
C ASP A 129 26.56 -20.46 9.10
N ALA A 130 27.12 -21.53 8.50
CA ALA A 130 26.48 -22.21 7.38
C ALA A 130 25.16 -22.91 7.76
N ASP A 131 25.06 -23.46 8.97
CA ASP A 131 23.84 -24.13 9.44
C ASP A 131 22.76 -23.11 9.79
N GLU A 132 23.15 -22.03 10.45
CA GLU A 132 22.27 -20.88 10.74
C GLU A 132 21.76 -20.21 9.45
N GLN A 133 22.61 -20.02 8.46
CA GLN A 133 22.19 -19.50 7.15
C GLN A 133 21.22 -20.44 6.43
N ALA A 134 21.40 -21.75 6.53
CA ALA A 134 20.47 -22.72 5.96
C ALA A 134 19.10 -22.66 6.63
N GLU A 135 19.05 -22.44 7.94
CA GLU A 135 17.79 -22.25 8.65
C GLU A 135 17.12 -20.91 8.31
N LEU A 136 17.91 -19.83 8.21
CA LEU A 136 17.40 -18.51 7.80
C LEU A 136 16.73 -18.56 6.42
N ARG A 137 17.32 -19.27 5.45
CA ARG A 137 16.74 -19.47 4.11
C ARG A 137 15.36 -20.13 4.18
N LYS A 138 15.19 -21.17 5.00
CA LYS A 138 13.89 -21.83 5.18
C LYS A 138 12.86 -20.88 5.80
N LEU A 139 13.27 -20.11 6.80
CA LEU A 139 12.39 -19.13 7.44
C LEU A 139 11.99 -18.02 6.47
N ASN A 140 12.90 -17.51 5.65
CA ASN A 140 12.62 -16.50 4.63
C ASN A 140 11.60 -17.01 3.59
N GLU A 141 11.82 -18.21 3.05
CA GLU A 141 10.87 -18.85 2.12
C GLU A 141 9.50 -19.06 2.77
N GLN A 142 9.48 -19.59 4.00
CA GLN A 142 8.22 -19.81 4.73
C GLN A 142 7.46 -18.50 5.00
N ILE A 143 8.14 -17.45 5.43
CA ILE A 143 7.54 -16.14 5.69
C ILE A 143 6.93 -15.58 4.40
N SER A 144 7.70 -15.57 3.29
CA SER A 144 7.21 -15.08 2.00
C SER A 144 5.95 -15.79 1.52
N MET A 145 5.92 -17.13 1.64
CA MET A 145 4.76 -17.93 1.25
C MET A 145 3.54 -17.69 2.15
N LEU A 146 3.75 -17.52 3.46
CA LEU A 146 2.66 -17.25 4.41
C LEU A 146 2.06 -15.84 4.20
N GLU A 147 2.89 -14.84 3.95
CA GLU A 147 2.46 -13.48 3.65
C GLU A 147 1.62 -13.44 2.35
N LEU A 148 2.09 -14.09 1.29
CA LEU A 148 1.37 -14.23 0.05
C LEU A 148 0.02 -14.93 0.23
N THR A 149 0.03 -16.07 0.95
CA THR A 149 -1.19 -16.83 1.24
C THR A 149 -2.21 -16.01 2.02
N PHE A 150 -1.75 -15.26 3.02
CA PHE A 150 -2.61 -14.37 3.81
C PHE A 150 -3.33 -13.33 2.93
N GLY A 151 -2.57 -12.68 2.04
CA GLY A 151 -3.11 -11.66 1.14
C GLY A 151 -4.14 -12.24 0.16
N GLN A 152 -3.79 -13.35 -0.50
CA GLN A 152 -4.69 -14.03 -1.45
C GLN A 152 -5.98 -14.54 -0.78
N ASN A 153 -5.89 -15.14 0.41
CA ASN A 153 -7.07 -15.58 1.16
C ASN A 153 -7.98 -14.39 1.53
N SER A 154 -7.40 -13.29 1.98
CA SER A 154 -8.15 -12.07 2.34
C SER A 154 -8.90 -11.49 1.14
N LEU A 155 -8.28 -11.45 -0.03
CA LEU A 155 -8.91 -10.98 -1.27
C LEU A 155 -10.03 -11.93 -1.73
N LYS A 156 -9.79 -13.24 -1.68
CA LYS A 156 -10.81 -14.26 -2.04
C LYS A 156 -12.05 -14.17 -1.15
N GLU A 157 -11.88 -13.99 0.15
CA GLU A 157 -12.98 -13.78 1.10
C GLU A 157 -13.75 -12.48 0.80
N THR A 158 -13.04 -11.40 0.45
CA THR A 158 -13.66 -10.13 0.06
C THR A 158 -14.54 -10.30 -1.19
N ASN A 159 -14.04 -11.01 -2.18
CA ASN A 159 -14.73 -11.22 -3.45
C ASN A 159 -15.88 -12.26 -3.38
N ALA A 160 -15.78 -13.23 -2.47
CA ALA A 160 -16.76 -14.32 -2.39
C ALA A 160 -18.08 -13.92 -1.73
N PHE A 161 -18.09 -12.89 -0.86
CA PHE A 161 -19.29 -12.51 -0.13
C PHE A 161 -20.20 -11.59 -0.94
N GLN A 162 -21.48 -11.90 -0.90
CA GLN A 162 -22.56 -11.10 -1.48
C GLN A 162 -23.72 -10.98 -0.48
N LEU A 163 -24.07 -9.75 -0.12
CA LEU A 163 -25.33 -9.46 0.57
C LEU A 163 -26.38 -9.14 -0.50
N VAL A 164 -27.21 -10.15 -0.83
CA VAL A 164 -28.30 -9.98 -1.78
C VAL A 164 -29.51 -9.41 -1.06
N VAL A 165 -30.00 -8.27 -1.55
CA VAL A 165 -31.24 -7.62 -1.11
C VAL A 165 -32.26 -7.72 -2.24
N ASP A 166 -33.44 -8.26 -1.96
CA ASP A 166 -34.52 -8.48 -2.94
C ASP A 166 -35.80 -7.70 -2.62
N LYS A 167 -35.85 -7.01 -1.47
CA LYS A 167 -36.96 -6.14 -1.07
C LYS A 167 -36.54 -4.69 -1.10
N LYS A 168 -37.33 -3.85 -1.75
CA LYS A 168 -37.04 -2.42 -1.87
C LYS A 168 -37.07 -1.72 -0.50
N GLU A 169 -37.87 -2.21 0.43
CA GLU A 169 -37.98 -1.68 1.80
C GLU A 169 -36.66 -1.79 2.57
N ASP A 170 -35.86 -2.80 2.28
CA ASP A 170 -34.56 -3.06 2.92
C ASP A 170 -33.45 -2.11 2.43
N LEU A 171 -33.73 -1.29 1.41
CA LEU A 171 -32.83 -0.25 0.90
C LEU A 171 -33.03 1.12 1.59
N SER A 172 -33.99 1.20 2.53
CA SER A 172 -34.26 2.43 3.25
C SER A 172 -33.01 3.00 3.90
N GLY A 173 -32.83 4.32 3.79
CA GLY A 173 -31.69 5.07 4.29
C GLY A 173 -30.47 5.13 3.35
N LEU A 174 -30.36 4.20 2.40
CA LEU A 174 -29.21 4.15 1.48
C LEU A 174 -29.22 5.26 0.43
N PRO A 175 -28.07 5.88 0.11
CA PRO A 175 -27.95 6.83 -1.00
C PRO A 175 -28.32 6.21 -2.34
N GLU A 176 -28.97 6.98 -3.22
CA GLU A 176 -29.39 6.51 -4.56
C GLU A 176 -28.20 6.02 -5.40
N THR A 177 -27.04 6.67 -5.29
CA THR A 177 -25.81 6.25 -5.98
C THR A 177 -25.34 4.87 -5.56
N LEU A 178 -25.43 4.56 -4.26
CA LEU A 178 -25.09 3.23 -3.72
C LEU A 178 -26.10 2.15 -4.19
N ILE A 179 -27.39 2.49 -4.19
CA ILE A 179 -28.45 1.59 -4.69
C ILE A 179 -28.24 1.28 -6.17
N ALA A 180 -27.91 2.29 -6.98
CA ALA A 180 -27.64 2.13 -8.41
C ALA A 180 -26.40 1.23 -8.65
N ALA A 181 -25.32 1.43 -7.90
CA ALA A 181 -24.12 0.59 -7.94
C ALA A 181 -24.43 -0.86 -7.54
N ALA A 182 -25.22 -1.06 -6.48
CA ALA A 182 -25.64 -2.40 -6.04
C ALA A 182 -26.53 -3.11 -7.07
N ALA A 183 -27.37 -2.37 -7.80
CA ALA A 183 -28.17 -2.92 -8.91
C ALA A 183 -27.28 -3.35 -10.09
N THR A 184 -26.25 -2.57 -10.42
CA THR A 184 -25.26 -2.94 -11.44
C THR A 184 -24.51 -4.21 -11.05
N THR A 185 -24.00 -4.27 -9.82
CA THR A 185 -23.34 -5.47 -9.27
C THR A 185 -24.27 -6.72 -9.31
N ALA A 186 -25.55 -6.53 -9.00
CA ALA A 186 -26.52 -7.61 -9.07
C ALA A 186 -26.70 -8.11 -10.51
N LYS A 187 -26.80 -7.21 -11.49
CA LYS A 187 -26.91 -7.55 -12.90
C LYS A 187 -25.68 -8.31 -13.40
N GLU A 188 -24.49 -7.89 -13.03
CA GLU A 188 -23.22 -8.59 -13.36
C GLU A 188 -23.17 -9.99 -12.75
N ALA A 189 -23.77 -10.16 -11.55
CA ALA A 189 -23.91 -11.46 -10.89
C ALA A 189 -25.08 -12.32 -11.42
N GLY A 190 -25.82 -11.88 -12.43
CA GLY A 190 -26.99 -12.60 -12.97
C GLY A 190 -28.23 -12.55 -12.07
N LEU A 191 -28.32 -11.57 -11.18
CA LEU A 191 -29.38 -11.38 -10.19
C LEU A 191 -30.25 -10.15 -10.55
N ASP A 192 -30.69 -10.04 -11.80
CA ASP A 192 -31.49 -8.92 -12.27
C ASP A 192 -32.71 -8.65 -11.37
N GLY A 193 -32.98 -7.37 -11.10
CA GLY A 193 -34.08 -6.92 -10.25
C GLY A 193 -33.80 -7.00 -8.74
N LYS A 194 -32.60 -7.36 -8.34
CA LYS A 194 -32.10 -7.33 -6.95
C LYS A 194 -30.97 -6.31 -6.79
N TRP A 195 -30.44 -6.23 -5.57
CA TRP A 195 -29.29 -5.41 -5.23
C TRP A 195 -28.25 -6.26 -4.52
N VAL A 196 -27.00 -6.14 -4.91
CA VAL A 196 -25.87 -6.88 -4.30
C VAL A 196 -24.88 -5.90 -3.69
N PHE A 197 -24.67 -6.04 -2.38
CA PHE A 197 -23.64 -5.32 -1.65
C PHE A 197 -22.49 -6.27 -1.33
N THR A 198 -21.27 -5.79 -1.48
CA THR A 198 -20.03 -6.58 -1.33
C THR A 198 -19.22 -6.09 -0.14
N LEU A 199 -18.10 -6.78 0.17
CA LEU A 199 -17.18 -6.36 1.23
C LEU A 199 -16.11 -5.35 0.76
N HIS A 200 -16.19 -4.86 -0.47
CA HIS A 200 -15.34 -3.76 -0.91
C HIS A 200 -15.76 -2.47 -0.20
N ASN A 201 -14.78 -1.65 0.20
CA ASN A 201 -15.02 -0.46 1.02
C ASN A 201 -16.11 0.47 0.46
N PRO A 202 -16.17 0.78 -0.86
CA PRO A 202 -17.23 1.63 -1.41
C PRO A 202 -18.65 1.06 -1.29
N SER A 203 -18.79 -0.24 -1.04
CA SER A 203 -20.07 -0.91 -0.82
C SER A 203 -20.39 -1.07 0.66
N VAL A 204 -19.48 -1.68 1.44
CA VAL A 204 -19.73 -2.02 2.85
C VAL A 204 -19.78 -0.78 3.74
N MET A 205 -18.90 0.21 3.55
CA MET A 205 -18.83 1.37 4.45
C MET A 205 -20.06 2.25 4.37
N PRO A 206 -20.54 2.70 3.20
CA PRO A 206 -21.79 3.43 3.10
C PRO A 206 -23.01 2.61 3.51
N PHE A 207 -23.00 1.29 3.27
CA PHE A 207 -24.07 0.42 3.77
C PHE A 207 -24.18 0.46 5.30
N LEU A 208 -23.07 0.33 6.00
CA LEU A 208 -23.01 0.42 7.46
C LEU A 208 -23.36 1.81 8.00
N GLN A 209 -23.13 2.85 7.20
CA GLN A 209 -23.35 4.24 7.56
C GLN A 209 -24.82 4.66 7.41
N TYR A 210 -25.51 4.14 6.38
CA TYR A 210 -26.82 4.67 5.99
C TYR A 210 -27.96 3.65 6.02
N ALA A 211 -27.74 2.34 5.93
CA ALA A 211 -28.82 1.37 5.86
C ALA A 211 -29.66 1.38 7.14
N ASP A 212 -30.98 1.60 7.03
CA ASP A 212 -31.89 1.55 8.18
C ASP A 212 -32.03 0.13 8.75
N ASN A 213 -31.93 -0.91 7.92
CA ASN A 213 -32.09 -2.29 8.35
C ASN A 213 -30.90 -2.78 9.18
N ARG A 214 -31.09 -2.76 10.53
CA ARG A 214 -30.07 -3.17 11.50
C ARG A 214 -29.57 -4.61 11.31
N ALA A 215 -30.46 -5.55 10.96
CA ALA A 215 -30.10 -6.94 10.78
C ALA A 215 -29.18 -7.13 9.55
N LEU A 216 -29.40 -6.35 8.50
CA LEU A 216 -28.52 -6.35 7.33
C LEU A 216 -27.18 -5.68 7.62
N ARG A 217 -27.14 -4.59 8.43
CA ARG A 217 -25.87 -4.01 8.92
C ARG A 217 -25.07 -5.04 9.71
N GLU A 218 -25.71 -5.75 10.66
CA GLU A 218 -25.06 -6.83 11.42
C GLU A 218 -24.48 -7.91 10.51
N LYS A 219 -25.25 -8.36 9.51
CA LYS A 219 -24.85 -9.42 8.60
C LYS A 219 -23.59 -9.02 7.78
N ILE A 220 -23.62 -7.86 7.15
CA ILE A 220 -22.49 -7.40 6.32
C ILE A 220 -21.27 -7.02 7.19
N TYR A 221 -21.48 -6.43 8.37
CA TYR A 221 -20.41 -6.12 9.31
C TYR A 221 -19.67 -7.38 9.75
N LYS A 222 -20.41 -8.41 10.21
CA LYS A 222 -19.80 -9.68 10.63
C LYS A 222 -19.04 -10.33 9.48
N ALA A 223 -19.58 -10.32 8.28
CA ALA A 223 -18.87 -10.83 7.11
C ALA A 223 -17.58 -10.04 6.82
N TYR A 224 -17.62 -8.73 6.97
CA TYR A 224 -16.47 -7.85 6.73
C TYR A 224 -15.34 -8.09 7.75
N VAL A 225 -15.65 -8.14 9.04
CA VAL A 225 -14.62 -8.31 10.09
C VAL A 225 -14.14 -9.75 10.24
N CYS A 226 -14.93 -10.73 9.77
CA CYS A 226 -14.57 -12.15 9.83
C CYS A 226 -13.89 -12.68 8.57
N ARG A 227 -13.46 -11.83 7.65
CA ARG A 227 -12.69 -12.27 6.47
C ARG A 227 -11.43 -13.02 6.91
N GLY A 228 -11.19 -14.19 6.31
CA GLY A 228 -10.10 -15.08 6.71
C GLY A 228 -10.29 -15.78 8.07
N ASN A 229 -11.50 -15.75 8.65
CA ASN A 229 -11.85 -16.38 9.95
C ASN A 229 -13.14 -17.20 9.88
N ASN A 230 -13.39 -17.88 8.75
CA ASN A 230 -14.64 -18.59 8.48
C ASN A 230 -14.52 -20.12 8.49
N ASN A 231 -13.39 -20.69 8.93
CA ASN A 231 -13.10 -22.13 8.93
C ASN A 231 -13.30 -22.80 7.54
N ASN A 232 -12.99 -22.07 6.50
CA ASN A 232 -13.05 -22.52 5.09
C ASN A 232 -11.65 -22.58 4.46
N ALA A 233 -11.57 -22.79 3.14
CA ALA A 233 -10.29 -22.88 2.42
C ALA A 233 -9.45 -21.59 2.45
N ASN A 234 -10.07 -20.44 2.76
CA ASN A 234 -9.41 -19.13 2.84
C ASN A 234 -9.15 -18.67 4.29
N ASP A 235 -9.20 -19.60 5.25
CA ASP A 235 -8.99 -19.27 6.67
C ASP A 235 -7.53 -18.94 6.96
N ASN A 236 -7.31 -17.79 7.58
CA ASN A 236 -5.96 -17.27 7.86
C ASN A 236 -5.47 -17.54 9.29
N LYS A 237 -6.25 -18.18 10.17
CA LYS A 237 -5.83 -18.41 11.57
C LYS A 237 -4.53 -19.20 11.69
N ASP A 238 -4.42 -20.30 10.95
CA ASP A 238 -3.19 -21.11 10.93
C ASP A 238 -2.04 -20.40 10.19
N VAL A 239 -2.35 -19.63 9.16
CA VAL A 239 -1.36 -18.81 8.45
C VAL A 239 -0.74 -17.77 9.39
N ILE A 240 -1.56 -17.02 10.12
CA ILE A 240 -1.12 -16.03 11.11
C ILE A 240 -0.25 -16.70 12.18
N LYS A 241 -0.73 -17.81 12.76
CA LYS A 241 0.02 -18.54 13.79
C LYS A 241 1.41 -18.96 13.32
N LYS A 242 1.50 -19.55 12.13
CA LYS A 242 2.79 -19.96 11.55
C LYS A 242 3.68 -18.77 11.23
N LEU A 243 3.10 -17.69 10.70
CA LEU A 243 3.84 -16.48 10.36
C LEU A 243 4.46 -15.80 11.60
N VAL A 244 3.70 -15.68 12.70
CA VAL A 244 4.22 -15.06 13.94
C VAL A 244 5.37 -15.89 14.52
N VAL A 245 5.25 -17.24 14.49
CA VAL A 245 6.31 -18.15 14.96
C VAL A 245 7.56 -18.02 14.08
N ALA A 246 7.40 -18.10 12.75
CA ALA A 246 8.54 -17.99 11.84
C ALA A 246 9.26 -16.63 11.94
N ARG A 247 8.52 -15.55 12.12
CA ARG A 247 9.10 -14.21 12.35
C ARG A 247 9.87 -14.14 13.68
N LEU A 248 9.36 -14.75 14.74
CA LEU A 248 10.04 -14.83 16.03
C LEU A 248 11.33 -15.64 15.93
N GLU A 249 11.28 -16.82 15.28
CA GLU A 249 12.44 -17.68 15.06
C GLU A 249 13.52 -16.98 14.23
N LYS A 250 13.12 -16.29 13.15
CA LYS A 250 14.03 -15.44 12.36
C LYS A 250 14.69 -14.36 13.21
N ALA A 251 13.91 -13.62 14.01
CA ALA A 251 14.46 -12.56 14.86
C ALA A 251 15.48 -13.11 15.85
N LYS A 252 15.18 -14.23 16.52
CA LYS A 252 16.10 -14.88 17.47
C LYS A 252 17.37 -15.41 16.80
N LEU A 253 17.24 -15.99 15.60
CA LEU A 253 18.38 -16.44 14.82
C LEU A 253 19.33 -15.29 14.46
N LEU A 254 18.77 -14.11 14.22
CA LEU A 254 19.51 -12.88 13.93
C LEU A 254 20.00 -12.14 15.19
N GLY A 255 19.75 -12.67 16.40
CA GLY A 255 20.23 -12.12 17.66
C GLY A 255 19.32 -11.09 18.31
N TYR A 256 18.06 -10.95 17.87
CA TYR A 256 17.07 -10.05 18.45
C TYR A 256 16.14 -10.76 19.43
N GLU A 257 15.63 -10.04 20.42
CA GLU A 257 14.69 -10.58 21.41
C GLU A 257 13.38 -11.04 20.76
N ASP A 258 12.86 -10.26 19.83
CA ASP A 258 11.67 -10.57 19.04
C ASP A 258 11.66 -9.82 17.69
N PHE A 259 10.61 -10.02 16.92
CA PHE A 259 10.49 -9.44 15.58
C PHE A 259 10.26 -7.92 15.61
N ALA A 260 9.62 -7.38 16.68
CA ALA A 260 9.44 -5.95 16.83
C ALA A 260 10.80 -5.25 17.07
N ALA A 261 11.64 -5.80 17.95
CA ALA A 261 13.01 -5.30 18.16
C ALA A 261 13.82 -5.29 16.85
N TYR A 262 13.73 -6.39 16.05
CA TYR A 262 14.37 -6.48 14.74
C TYR A 262 13.90 -5.37 13.79
N VAL A 263 12.59 -5.12 13.69
CA VAL A 263 12.05 -4.11 12.77
C VAL A 263 12.34 -2.69 13.24
N LEU A 264 12.16 -2.42 14.54
CA LEU A 264 12.27 -1.07 15.11
C LEU A 264 13.68 -0.50 15.08
N GLU A 265 14.71 -1.33 15.03
CA GLU A 265 16.09 -0.84 14.89
C GLU A 265 16.28 0.11 13.72
N GLU A 266 15.57 -0.13 12.59
CA GLU A 266 15.65 0.68 11.38
C GLU A 266 14.66 1.86 11.37
N ASN A 267 13.71 1.89 12.29
CA ASN A 267 12.71 2.93 12.38
C ASN A 267 13.15 4.08 13.30
N MET A 268 12.49 5.23 13.24
CA MET A 268 12.77 6.39 14.09
C MET A 268 12.49 6.09 15.56
N ALA A 269 11.51 5.26 15.85
CA ALA A 269 11.14 4.86 17.21
C ALA A 269 12.24 4.06 17.93
N LYS A 270 13.08 3.30 17.21
CA LYS A 270 14.24 2.55 17.68
C LYS A 270 13.95 1.36 18.60
N ASN A 271 12.92 1.39 19.42
CA ASN A 271 12.58 0.34 20.38
C ASN A 271 11.10 0.41 20.79
N GLU A 272 10.61 -0.68 21.39
CA GLU A 272 9.20 -0.83 21.81
C GLU A 272 8.82 0.19 22.88
N LYS A 273 9.75 0.55 23.78
CA LYS A 273 9.45 1.53 24.83
C LYS A 273 9.02 2.86 24.23
N ASN A 274 9.73 3.35 23.22
CA ASN A 274 9.38 4.62 22.55
C ASN A 274 8.03 4.51 21.83
N VAL A 275 7.72 3.35 21.23
CA VAL A 275 6.41 3.08 20.60
C VAL A 275 5.30 3.14 21.63
N TYR A 276 5.43 2.40 22.75
CA TYR A 276 4.39 2.38 23.79
C TYR A 276 4.26 3.72 24.52
N ASP A 277 5.36 4.45 24.73
CA ASP A 277 5.31 5.80 25.30
C ASP A 277 4.46 6.75 24.44
N LEU A 278 4.59 6.69 23.11
CA LEU A 278 3.76 7.48 22.19
C LEU A 278 2.32 6.97 22.17
N LEU A 279 2.11 5.67 21.99
CA LEU A 279 0.79 5.07 21.91
C LEU A 279 -0.04 5.34 23.16
N ASN A 280 0.55 5.22 24.36
CA ASN A 280 -0.14 5.48 25.61
C ASN A 280 -0.53 6.95 25.81
N LYS A 281 0.29 7.90 25.32
CA LYS A 281 -0.07 9.32 25.33
C LYS A 281 -1.31 9.61 24.48
N ILE A 282 -1.52 8.87 23.40
CA ILE A 282 -2.66 9.03 22.49
C ILE A 282 -3.85 8.19 22.98
N TRP A 283 -3.62 6.93 23.35
CA TRP A 283 -4.66 5.97 23.70
C TRP A 283 -5.50 6.41 24.89
N ILE A 284 -4.86 6.89 25.95
CA ILE A 284 -5.57 7.27 27.19
C ILE A 284 -6.62 8.36 26.92
N PRO A 285 -6.31 9.52 26.32
CA PRO A 285 -7.30 10.53 25.99
C PRO A 285 -8.28 10.10 24.89
N ALA A 286 -7.81 9.33 23.89
CA ALA A 286 -8.67 8.81 22.82
C ALA A 286 -9.76 7.88 23.37
N LEU A 287 -9.44 7.02 24.34
CA LEU A 287 -10.42 6.13 24.95
C LEU A 287 -11.49 6.91 25.75
N VAL A 288 -11.13 8.03 26.38
CA VAL A 288 -12.11 8.93 27.03
C VAL A 288 -13.06 9.48 25.99
N LYS A 289 -12.52 9.99 24.87
CA LYS A 289 -13.32 10.56 23.77
C LYS A 289 -14.24 9.51 23.12
N ALA A 290 -13.74 8.31 22.86
CA ALA A 290 -14.55 7.23 22.31
C ALA A 290 -15.73 6.85 23.21
N LYS A 291 -15.57 6.93 24.55
CA LYS A 291 -16.67 6.70 25.49
C LYS A 291 -17.71 7.83 25.46
N GLU A 292 -17.31 9.07 25.28
CA GLU A 292 -18.23 10.20 25.08
C GLU A 292 -19.03 10.01 23.78
N GLU A 293 -18.38 9.66 22.69
CA GLU A 293 -19.03 9.38 21.40
C GLU A 293 -20.00 8.19 21.49
N LEU A 294 -19.62 7.12 22.20
CA LEU A 294 -20.54 6.00 22.48
C LEU A 294 -21.77 6.44 23.26
N ALA A 295 -21.62 7.39 24.19
CA ALA A 295 -22.75 7.94 24.93
C ALA A 295 -23.69 8.75 24.02
N ASP A 296 -23.14 9.55 23.10
CA ASP A 296 -23.90 10.29 22.09
C ASP A 296 -24.66 9.32 21.16
N ILE A 297 -24.00 8.26 20.67
CA ILE A 297 -24.61 7.19 19.87
C ILE A 297 -25.79 6.53 20.62
N ASN A 298 -25.59 6.13 21.88
CA ASN A 298 -26.66 5.53 22.70
C ASN A 298 -27.80 6.51 22.99
N ALA A 299 -27.56 7.80 23.05
CA ALA A 299 -28.57 8.82 23.15
C ALA A 299 -29.47 8.90 21.91
N GLU A 300 -28.87 8.83 20.71
CA GLU A 300 -29.64 8.79 19.45
C GLU A 300 -30.48 7.49 19.33
N ILE A 301 -29.93 6.33 19.74
CA ILE A 301 -30.68 5.07 19.78
C ILE A 301 -31.95 5.24 20.64
N LYS A 302 -31.82 5.80 21.85
CA LYS A 302 -32.95 6.03 22.77
C LYS A 302 -33.96 7.02 22.25
N LYS A 303 -33.51 8.09 21.59
CA LYS A 303 -34.35 9.11 20.97
C LYS A 303 -35.22 8.52 19.85
N GLU A 304 -34.72 7.53 19.12
CA GLU A 304 -35.49 6.77 18.11
C GLU A 304 -36.35 5.66 18.69
N GLY A 305 -36.43 5.54 20.02
CA GLY A 305 -37.21 4.52 20.71
C GLY A 305 -36.52 3.16 20.80
N GLY A 306 -35.24 3.05 20.48
CA GLY A 306 -34.45 1.84 20.67
C GLY A 306 -34.21 1.54 22.14
N ASN A 307 -34.31 0.26 22.51
CA ASN A 307 -34.11 -0.25 23.88
C ASN A 307 -32.88 -1.17 23.99
N PHE A 308 -31.88 -0.91 23.13
CA PHE A 308 -30.62 -1.66 23.07
C PHE A 308 -29.44 -0.69 23.19
N GLU A 309 -28.29 -1.22 23.56
CA GLU A 309 -27.01 -0.50 23.50
C GLU A 309 -26.34 -0.73 22.10
N ALA A 310 -25.53 0.23 21.68
CA ALA A 310 -24.85 0.17 20.40
C ALA A 310 -23.89 -1.02 20.33
N GLU A 311 -24.05 -1.80 19.31
CA GLU A 311 -23.10 -2.83 18.88
C GLU A 311 -22.19 -2.27 17.79
N ALA A 312 -21.13 -2.99 17.44
CA ALA A 312 -20.14 -2.52 16.48
C ALA A 312 -20.74 -2.18 15.09
N TRP A 313 -21.78 -2.90 14.66
CA TRP A 313 -22.50 -2.62 13.39
C TRP A 313 -23.47 -1.45 13.47
N ASP A 314 -23.71 -0.89 14.67
CA ASP A 314 -24.52 0.31 14.86
C ASP A 314 -23.69 1.58 14.88
N TRP A 315 -22.39 1.47 15.15
CA TRP A 315 -21.50 2.62 15.36
C TRP A 315 -21.58 3.64 14.23
N ARG A 316 -21.26 3.23 12.99
CA ARG A 316 -21.25 4.16 11.86
C ARG A 316 -22.61 4.79 11.59
N TYR A 317 -23.66 4.02 11.67
CA TYR A 317 -25.03 4.49 11.42
C TYR A 317 -25.48 5.55 12.43
N TYR A 318 -25.33 5.28 13.72
CA TYR A 318 -25.74 6.25 14.75
C TYR A 318 -24.73 7.38 14.93
N PHE A 319 -23.47 7.17 14.60
CA PHE A 319 -22.47 8.23 14.57
C PHE A 319 -22.83 9.29 13.53
N GLU A 320 -23.28 8.91 12.32
CA GLU A 320 -23.76 9.86 11.30
C GLU A 320 -24.99 10.65 11.80
N LYS A 321 -25.92 10.01 12.49
CA LYS A 321 -27.07 10.69 13.09
C LYS A 321 -26.66 11.66 14.19
N ALA A 322 -25.75 11.26 15.06
CA ALA A 322 -25.22 12.13 16.10
C ALA A 322 -24.44 13.32 15.51
N LYS A 323 -23.64 13.07 14.46
CA LYS A 323 -22.93 14.11 13.70
C LYS A 323 -23.91 15.11 13.09
N LYS A 324 -24.96 14.65 12.40
CA LYS A 324 -26.01 15.50 11.82
C LYS A 324 -26.75 16.29 12.91
N ALA A 325 -27.10 15.66 14.02
CA ALA A 325 -27.77 16.34 15.13
C ALA A 325 -26.91 17.42 15.79
N LYS A 326 -25.58 17.21 15.85
CA LYS A 326 -24.63 18.08 16.55
C LYS A 326 -24.13 19.24 15.68
N PHE A 327 -23.93 18.98 14.38
CA PHE A 327 -23.26 19.90 13.46
C PHE A 327 -24.14 20.36 12.31
N ASP A 328 -25.38 19.86 12.20
CA ASP A 328 -26.29 20.09 11.08
C ASP A 328 -25.64 19.85 9.71
N LEU A 329 -24.78 18.81 9.64
CA LEU A 329 -24.04 18.44 8.47
C LEU A 329 -24.54 17.10 7.93
N ASP A 330 -24.98 17.08 6.67
CA ASP A 330 -25.27 15.87 5.91
C ASP A 330 -24.21 15.71 4.81
N GLU A 331 -23.47 14.63 4.87
CA GLU A 331 -22.40 14.37 3.90
C GLU A 331 -22.92 14.24 2.47
N ASN A 332 -24.17 13.79 2.28
CA ASN A 332 -24.79 13.72 0.97
C ASN A 332 -25.02 15.09 0.33
N GLU A 333 -25.12 16.14 1.13
CA GLU A 333 -25.21 17.53 0.64
C GLU A 333 -23.84 18.07 0.19
N VAL A 334 -22.74 17.48 0.71
CA VAL A 334 -21.36 17.89 0.41
C VAL A 334 -20.84 17.18 -0.85
N ARG A 335 -21.17 15.90 -1.04
CA ARG A 335 -20.70 15.07 -2.17
C ARG A 335 -20.79 15.73 -3.55
N PRO A 336 -21.87 16.46 -3.94
CA PRO A 336 -21.94 17.09 -5.25
C PRO A 336 -20.86 18.13 -5.54
N TYR A 337 -20.21 18.66 -4.50
CA TYR A 337 -19.10 19.61 -4.62
C TYR A 337 -17.74 18.92 -4.76
N LEU A 338 -17.66 17.60 -4.47
CA LEU A 338 -16.45 16.80 -4.48
C LEU A 338 -16.42 15.83 -5.68
N GLU A 339 -16.62 16.38 -6.89
CA GLU A 339 -16.46 15.63 -8.13
C GLU A 339 -14.98 15.25 -8.31
N LEU A 340 -14.69 13.99 -8.65
CA LEU A 340 -13.36 13.41 -8.69
C LEU A 340 -12.33 14.21 -9.49
N ASN A 341 -12.71 14.67 -10.70
CA ASN A 341 -11.78 15.43 -11.53
C ASN A 341 -11.50 16.82 -10.92
N ASN A 342 -12.51 17.43 -10.28
CA ASN A 342 -12.32 18.72 -9.59
C ASN A 342 -11.41 18.54 -8.36
N VAL A 343 -11.59 17.47 -7.59
CA VAL A 343 -10.71 17.15 -6.45
C VAL A 343 -9.27 16.92 -6.92
N ARG A 344 -9.07 16.16 -8.00
CA ARG A 344 -7.74 15.98 -8.62
C ARG A 344 -7.13 17.32 -9.07
N GLU A 345 -7.89 18.16 -9.77
CA GLU A 345 -7.41 19.48 -10.20
C GLU A 345 -7.10 20.38 -8.99
N GLY A 346 -7.87 20.26 -7.90
CA GLY A 346 -7.57 20.90 -6.62
C GLY A 346 -6.23 20.49 -6.06
N ALA A 347 -5.90 19.18 -6.08
CA ALA A 347 -4.59 18.69 -5.67
C ALA A 347 -3.45 19.22 -6.57
N PHE A 348 -3.66 19.25 -7.89
CA PHE A 348 -2.70 19.84 -8.84
C PHE A 348 -2.53 21.34 -8.64
N TYR A 349 -3.61 22.07 -8.35
CA TYR A 349 -3.57 23.48 -8.01
C TYR A 349 -2.72 23.74 -6.78
N VAL A 350 -2.90 22.96 -5.71
CA VAL A 350 -2.10 23.07 -4.48
C VAL A 350 -0.62 22.82 -4.79
N ALA A 351 -0.30 21.76 -5.53
CA ALA A 351 1.08 21.47 -5.90
C ALA A 351 1.71 22.60 -6.74
N ASN A 352 0.93 23.20 -7.65
CA ASN A 352 1.40 24.35 -8.42
C ASN A 352 1.67 25.56 -7.50
N LYS A 353 0.76 25.86 -6.58
CA LYS A 353 0.93 26.98 -5.63
C LYS A 353 2.11 26.81 -4.68
N LEU A 354 2.29 25.59 -4.16
CA LEU A 354 3.37 25.31 -3.21
C LEU A 354 4.75 25.19 -3.87
N TYR A 355 4.80 24.56 -5.04
CA TYR A 355 6.06 24.11 -5.65
C TYR A 355 6.30 24.66 -7.07
N GLY A 356 5.27 25.22 -7.71
CA GLY A 356 5.37 25.70 -9.09
C GLY A 356 5.28 24.61 -10.16
N ILE A 357 5.04 23.35 -9.78
CA ILE A 357 4.97 22.22 -10.70
C ILE A 357 3.64 22.18 -11.45
N THR A 358 3.63 21.52 -12.61
CA THR A 358 2.44 21.38 -13.45
C THR A 358 2.25 19.93 -13.87
N PHE A 359 0.98 19.55 -14.13
CA PHE A 359 0.60 18.23 -14.59
C PHE A 359 -0.06 18.33 -15.96
N THR A 360 0.43 17.58 -16.93
CA THR A 360 -0.11 17.54 -18.30
C THR A 360 -0.56 16.11 -18.59
N SER A 361 -1.82 15.93 -18.98
CA SER A 361 -2.35 14.61 -19.35
C SER A 361 -1.56 14.03 -20.54
N LEU A 362 -1.17 12.76 -20.40
CA LEU A 362 -0.54 11.96 -21.43
C LEU A 362 -1.57 11.03 -22.06
N GLN A 363 -1.64 11.08 -23.39
CA GLN A 363 -2.47 10.18 -24.19
C GLN A 363 -1.63 9.00 -24.70
N ASP A 364 -2.29 7.92 -25.11
CA ASP A 364 -1.65 6.75 -25.73
C ASP A 364 -0.63 6.01 -24.85
N MET A 365 -0.74 6.17 -23.52
CA MET A 365 0.07 5.43 -22.56
C MET A 365 -0.58 4.07 -22.26
N PRO A 366 0.22 3.00 -22.02
CA PRO A 366 -0.31 1.74 -21.51
C PRO A 366 -0.97 1.97 -20.13
N LEU A 367 -2.23 1.62 -19.99
CA LEU A 367 -2.99 1.80 -18.77
C LEU A 367 -3.19 0.45 -18.04
N PRO A 368 -3.18 0.44 -16.70
CA PRO A 368 -3.56 -0.75 -15.93
C PRO A 368 -5.06 -1.05 -16.04
N ASP A 369 -5.87 -0.02 -16.24
CA ASP A 369 -7.31 -0.06 -16.46
C ASP A 369 -7.73 1.08 -17.40
N PRO A 370 -8.75 0.92 -18.26
CA PRO A 370 -9.20 1.98 -19.18
C PRO A 370 -9.59 3.30 -18.50
N ASP A 371 -10.01 3.25 -17.23
CA ASP A 371 -10.40 4.43 -16.47
C ASP A 371 -9.22 5.11 -15.75
N ALA A 372 -8.03 4.50 -15.80
CA ALA A 372 -6.83 5.11 -15.22
C ALA A 372 -6.38 6.34 -16.03
N GLN A 373 -5.79 7.30 -15.33
CA GLN A 373 -5.31 8.56 -15.92
C GLN A 373 -3.80 8.66 -15.76
N VAL A 374 -3.13 9.32 -16.71
CA VAL A 374 -1.68 9.48 -16.69
C VAL A 374 -1.30 10.92 -16.96
N PHE A 375 -0.35 11.42 -16.17
CA PHE A 375 0.12 12.80 -16.25
C PHE A 375 1.64 12.87 -16.25
N GLU A 376 2.21 13.75 -17.06
CA GLU A 376 3.58 14.19 -16.92
C GLU A 376 3.65 15.33 -15.90
N CYS A 377 4.50 15.17 -14.88
CA CYS A 377 4.81 16.22 -13.92
C CYS A 377 6.04 16.99 -14.39
N LYS A 378 5.94 18.32 -14.46
CA LYS A 378 7.03 19.22 -14.83
C LYS A 378 7.30 20.24 -13.75
N ASP A 379 8.58 20.55 -13.55
CA ASP A 379 9.03 21.66 -12.73
C ASP A 379 8.68 23.00 -13.42
N LYS A 380 8.80 24.10 -12.69
CA LYS A 380 8.53 25.48 -13.15
C LYS A 380 9.36 25.90 -14.37
N ASP A 381 10.52 25.28 -14.58
CA ASP A 381 11.38 25.53 -15.74
C ASP A 381 11.05 24.64 -16.96
N GLY A 382 10.03 23.76 -16.84
CA GLY A 382 9.60 22.82 -17.86
C GLY A 382 10.34 21.48 -17.85
N THR A 383 11.29 21.28 -16.94
CA THR A 383 11.99 19.99 -16.79
C THR A 383 11.02 18.92 -16.31
N SER A 384 11.04 17.73 -16.93
CA SER A 384 10.21 16.60 -16.51
C SER A 384 10.71 16.05 -15.17
N LEU A 385 9.85 16.06 -14.16
CA LEU A 385 10.10 15.43 -12.85
C LEU A 385 9.76 13.94 -12.86
N GLY A 386 8.75 13.53 -13.61
CA GLY A 386 8.33 12.13 -13.69
C GLY A 386 6.94 11.98 -14.28
N VAL A 387 6.42 10.76 -14.21
CA VAL A 387 5.08 10.40 -14.68
C VAL A 387 4.25 9.91 -13.51
N LEU A 388 3.00 10.36 -13.41
CA LEU A 388 2.02 9.97 -12.41
C LEU A 388 0.88 9.22 -13.07
N TYR A 389 0.65 7.97 -12.63
CA TYR A 389 -0.56 7.20 -12.93
C TYR A 389 -1.54 7.35 -11.77
N MET A 390 -2.83 7.49 -12.07
CA MET A 390 -3.91 7.55 -11.08
C MET A 390 -5.00 6.54 -11.46
N ASP A 391 -5.21 5.53 -10.62
CA ASP A 391 -6.16 4.44 -10.82
C ASP A 391 -7.25 4.49 -9.74
N PHE A 392 -8.41 5.03 -10.07
CA PHE A 392 -9.39 5.49 -9.09
C PHE A 392 -10.40 4.43 -8.63
N PHE A 393 -10.86 3.53 -9.51
CA PHE A 393 -12.05 2.75 -9.23
C PHE A 393 -11.78 1.33 -8.76
N THR A 394 -12.66 0.84 -7.87
CA THR A 394 -12.61 -0.54 -7.37
C THR A 394 -12.97 -1.55 -8.45
N ARG A 395 -12.42 -2.75 -8.35
CA ARG A 395 -12.74 -3.91 -9.19
C ARG A 395 -12.30 -5.22 -8.51
N PRO A 396 -12.84 -6.40 -8.89
CA PRO A 396 -12.58 -7.68 -8.20
C PRO A 396 -11.11 -8.09 -8.12
N GLY A 397 -10.32 -7.76 -9.15
CA GLY A 397 -8.88 -8.07 -9.19
C GLY A 397 -7.98 -7.04 -8.49
N LYS A 398 -8.55 -6.06 -7.79
CA LYS A 398 -7.81 -4.97 -7.16
C LYS A 398 -7.74 -5.14 -5.65
N SER A 399 -6.57 -4.97 -5.07
CA SER A 399 -6.37 -4.93 -3.62
C SER A 399 -7.15 -3.76 -3.01
N GLY A 400 -7.69 -3.96 -1.81
CA GLY A 400 -8.48 -2.93 -1.11
C GLY A 400 -7.62 -1.84 -0.49
N GLY A 401 -8.26 -0.70 -0.18
CA GLY A 401 -7.60 0.48 0.38
C GLY A 401 -7.12 1.45 -0.71
N ALA A 402 -6.24 2.38 -0.33
CA ALA A 402 -5.53 3.25 -1.26
C ALA A 402 -4.03 3.15 -0.98
N TRP A 403 -3.20 3.39 -1.99
CA TRP A 403 -1.75 3.38 -1.83
C TRP A 403 -1.04 4.11 -2.96
N CYS A 404 0.16 4.58 -2.66
CA CYS A 404 1.12 5.03 -3.64
C CYS A 404 2.19 3.96 -3.89
N GLY A 405 2.56 3.77 -5.14
CA GLY A 405 3.61 2.86 -5.58
C GLY A 405 4.31 3.40 -6.83
N GLY A 406 4.95 2.53 -7.59
CA GLY A 406 5.62 2.96 -8.80
C GLY A 406 6.00 1.82 -9.72
N TYR A 407 6.31 2.18 -10.97
CA TYR A 407 6.85 1.29 -11.99
C TYR A 407 8.34 1.53 -12.25
N ARG A 408 8.90 2.62 -11.72
CA ARG A 408 10.31 2.98 -11.80
C ARG A 408 10.64 4.02 -10.73
N ASP A 409 11.73 3.80 -9.99
CA ASP A 409 12.27 4.77 -9.06
C ASP A 409 13.14 5.81 -9.77
N GLN A 410 13.30 6.98 -9.15
CA GLN A 410 14.25 7.98 -9.60
C GLN A 410 15.67 7.54 -9.25
N THR A 411 16.60 7.76 -10.13
CA THR A 411 18.04 7.54 -9.92
C THR A 411 18.84 8.32 -10.98
N TYR A 412 20.17 8.19 -10.94
CA TYR A 412 21.05 8.65 -12.01
C TYR A 412 21.78 7.48 -12.67
N ARG A 413 21.87 7.51 -14.01
CA ARG A 413 22.68 6.60 -14.82
C ARG A 413 23.53 7.43 -15.78
N ASP A 414 24.85 7.23 -15.73
CA ASP A 414 25.82 7.91 -16.60
C ASP A 414 25.65 9.44 -16.62
N GLY A 415 25.43 10.03 -15.44
CA GLY A 415 25.21 11.46 -15.26
C GLY A 415 23.85 11.99 -15.73
N LYS A 416 22.93 11.10 -16.16
CA LYS A 416 21.58 11.48 -16.58
C LYS A 416 20.58 11.09 -15.51
N ARG A 417 19.66 12.01 -15.16
CA ARG A 417 18.54 11.73 -14.29
C ARG A 417 17.57 10.77 -14.98
N ILE A 418 17.25 9.67 -14.32
CA ILE A 418 16.17 8.76 -14.68
C ILE A 418 14.94 9.18 -13.88
N THR A 419 13.91 9.62 -14.57
CA THR A 419 12.68 10.10 -13.94
C THR A 419 11.85 8.94 -13.37
N PRO A 420 11.18 9.13 -12.22
CA PRO A 420 10.32 8.11 -11.63
C PRO A 420 9.03 7.94 -12.45
N VAL A 421 8.42 6.77 -12.30
CA VAL A 421 7.04 6.50 -12.76
C VAL A 421 6.25 6.07 -11.53
N VAL A 422 5.48 6.99 -11.00
CA VAL A 422 4.72 6.84 -9.75
C VAL A 422 3.27 6.47 -10.07
N THR A 423 2.64 5.71 -9.20
CA THR A 423 1.22 5.39 -9.31
C THR A 423 0.51 5.63 -7.99
N THR A 424 -0.66 6.25 -8.04
CA THR A 424 -1.61 6.31 -6.93
C THR A 424 -2.82 5.45 -7.26
N VAL A 425 -3.20 4.60 -6.34
CA VAL A 425 -4.28 3.63 -6.53
C VAL A 425 -5.33 3.85 -5.46
N PHE A 426 -6.58 3.87 -5.89
CA PHE A 426 -7.75 4.10 -5.04
C PHE A 426 -8.78 2.99 -5.25
N ASN A 427 -9.80 2.97 -4.42
CA ASN A 427 -10.92 2.05 -4.53
C ASN A 427 -12.25 2.80 -4.39
N PHE A 428 -12.46 3.85 -5.18
CA PHE A 428 -13.72 4.59 -5.19
C PHE A 428 -14.81 3.82 -5.95
N CYS A 429 -16.06 4.17 -5.67
CA CYS A 429 -17.19 3.61 -6.41
C CYS A 429 -17.17 4.12 -7.85
N LYS A 430 -17.19 3.20 -8.83
CA LYS A 430 -17.34 3.59 -10.23
C LYS A 430 -18.77 4.10 -10.45
N PRO A 431 -18.95 5.33 -10.98
CA PRO A 431 -20.27 5.85 -11.27
C PRO A 431 -20.91 5.07 -12.42
N ALA A 432 -22.25 5.16 -12.52
CA ALA A 432 -22.95 4.69 -13.71
C ALA A 432 -22.53 5.51 -14.95
N ASP A 433 -22.65 4.91 -16.14
CA ASP A 433 -22.26 5.53 -17.39
C ASP A 433 -22.87 6.94 -17.55
N GLY A 434 -22.00 7.91 -17.82
CA GLY A 434 -22.39 9.31 -18.01
C GLY A 434 -22.70 10.09 -16.72
N GLN A 435 -22.50 9.49 -15.55
CA GLN A 435 -22.61 10.17 -14.27
C GLN A 435 -21.23 10.60 -13.74
N PRO A 436 -21.14 11.73 -13.01
CA PRO A 436 -19.91 12.13 -12.35
C PRO A 436 -19.58 11.19 -11.16
N ALA A 437 -18.30 10.98 -10.91
CA ALA A 437 -17.84 10.31 -9.70
C ALA A 437 -17.83 11.32 -8.54
N LEU A 438 -18.76 11.19 -7.61
CA LEU A 438 -18.89 12.06 -6.45
C LEU A 438 -18.24 11.41 -5.23
N LEU A 439 -17.21 12.05 -4.69
CA LEU A 439 -16.47 11.56 -3.56
C LEU A 439 -17.12 11.93 -2.22
N SER A 440 -16.84 11.12 -1.20
CA SER A 440 -17.02 11.55 0.19
C SER A 440 -15.91 12.51 0.60
N VAL A 441 -16.07 13.14 1.74
CA VAL A 441 -15.01 13.96 2.36
C VAL A 441 -13.74 13.13 2.58
N ASP A 442 -13.88 11.95 3.16
CA ASP A 442 -12.78 10.98 3.42
C ASP A 442 -12.09 10.52 2.12
N GLU A 443 -12.86 10.29 1.04
CA GLU A 443 -12.32 9.94 -0.27
C GLU A 443 -11.55 11.12 -0.91
N ALA A 444 -12.02 12.36 -0.73
CA ALA A 444 -11.30 13.54 -1.18
C ALA A 444 -9.99 13.75 -0.41
N GLU A 445 -10.02 13.57 0.92
CA GLU A 445 -8.79 13.55 1.75
C GLU A 445 -7.82 12.46 1.28
N THR A 446 -8.32 11.27 0.97
CA THR A 446 -7.51 10.16 0.46
C THR A 446 -6.82 10.51 -0.87
N VAL A 447 -7.47 11.26 -1.78
CA VAL A 447 -6.81 11.74 -3.01
C VAL A 447 -5.59 12.59 -2.68
N PHE A 448 -5.72 13.53 -1.75
CA PHE A 448 -4.63 14.40 -1.34
C PHE A 448 -3.54 13.63 -0.59
N HIS A 449 -3.92 12.66 0.25
CA HIS A 449 -3.01 11.77 0.97
C HIS A 449 -2.10 11.02 -0.01
N GLU A 450 -2.66 10.24 -0.93
CA GLU A 450 -1.88 9.47 -1.90
C GLU A 450 -1.08 10.38 -2.84
N PHE A 451 -1.62 11.55 -3.14
CA PHE A 451 -0.90 12.56 -3.91
C PHE A 451 0.32 13.11 -3.13
N GLY A 452 0.25 13.20 -1.80
CA GLY A 452 1.40 13.55 -0.96
C GLY A 452 2.55 12.55 -1.06
N HIS A 453 2.24 11.25 -1.04
CA HIS A 453 3.22 10.20 -1.34
C HIS A 453 3.77 10.31 -2.76
N ALA A 454 2.90 10.58 -3.74
CA ALA A 454 3.32 10.74 -5.13
C ALA A 454 4.30 11.91 -5.30
N LEU A 455 4.04 13.05 -4.64
CA LEU A 455 4.94 14.19 -4.64
C LEU A 455 6.31 13.83 -4.05
N ASN A 456 6.36 13.06 -2.96
CA ASN A 456 7.62 12.58 -2.40
C ASN A 456 8.43 11.75 -3.42
N GLY A 457 7.76 10.86 -4.17
CA GLY A 457 8.40 10.09 -5.25
C GLY A 457 8.85 10.93 -6.43
N LEU A 458 8.02 11.89 -6.88
CA LEU A 458 8.32 12.78 -8.01
C LEU A 458 9.47 13.75 -7.73
N PHE A 459 9.58 14.21 -6.47
CA PHE A 459 10.66 15.11 -6.02
C PHE A 459 11.95 14.38 -5.64
N ALA A 460 11.97 13.04 -5.67
CA ALA A 460 13.20 12.30 -5.40
C ALA A 460 14.33 12.76 -6.35
N ASP A 461 15.50 13.00 -5.76
CA ASP A 461 16.71 13.42 -6.48
C ASP A 461 17.94 12.80 -5.82
N VAL A 462 18.07 11.49 -6.00
CA VAL A 462 19.14 10.67 -5.44
C VAL A 462 19.95 10.01 -6.55
N HIS A 463 21.27 9.84 -6.33
CA HIS A 463 22.16 9.20 -7.29
C HIS A 463 22.13 7.68 -7.23
N TYR A 464 21.73 7.12 -6.10
CA TYR A 464 21.75 5.68 -5.81
C TYR A 464 20.38 5.18 -5.36
N ASN A 465 19.98 4.00 -5.83
CA ASN A 465 18.69 3.40 -5.45
C ASN A 465 18.62 3.11 -3.95
N GLY A 466 19.71 2.62 -3.36
CA GLY A 466 19.75 2.21 -1.95
C GLY A 466 19.59 3.33 -0.92
N VAL A 467 19.46 4.60 -1.34
CA VAL A 467 19.25 5.74 -0.42
C VAL A 467 17.92 6.48 -0.64
N ALA A 468 17.09 6.00 -1.55
CA ALA A 468 15.80 6.64 -1.88
C ALA A 468 14.72 6.45 -0.80
N GLY A 469 14.84 5.44 0.05
CA GLY A 469 13.84 5.09 1.05
C GLY A 469 13.84 6.00 2.29
N VAL A 470 12.69 6.08 2.94
CA VAL A 470 12.51 6.71 4.26
C VAL A 470 12.08 5.66 5.30
N PRO A 471 12.36 5.88 6.61
CA PRO A 471 11.85 4.99 7.66
C PRO A 471 10.33 4.84 7.59
N ARG A 472 9.83 3.63 7.88
CA ARG A 472 8.40 3.31 7.78
C ARG A 472 7.52 4.20 8.67
N ASP A 473 8.03 4.61 9.82
CA ASP A 473 7.33 5.48 10.76
C ASP A 473 7.51 6.99 10.47
N PHE A 474 8.09 7.33 9.30
CA PHE A 474 8.13 8.69 8.75
C PHE A 474 7.28 8.83 7.47
N VAL A 475 6.97 7.70 6.80
CA VAL A 475 6.44 7.68 5.44
C VAL A 475 5.13 8.48 5.27
N GLU A 476 4.33 8.59 6.33
CA GLU A 476 3.03 9.30 6.31
C GLU A 476 3.14 10.83 6.50
N LEU A 477 4.32 11.38 6.74
CA LEU A 477 4.44 12.83 6.92
C LEU A 477 4.06 13.61 5.64
N PRO A 478 4.58 13.27 4.44
CA PRO A 478 4.20 13.98 3.21
C PRO A 478 2.75 13.75 2.81
N SER A 479 2.18 12.59 3.09
CA SER A 479 0.78 12.28 2.77
C SER A 479 -0.18 13.04 3.69
N GLN A 480 -0.02 12.94 5.00
CA GLN A 480 -0.90 13.57 5.98
C GLN A 480 -0.84 15.09 5.95
N ILE A 481 0.30 15.70 5.64
CA ILE A 481 0.38 17.16 5.50
C ILE A 481 -0.41 17.65 4.28
N MET A 482 -0.51 16.85 3.23
CA MET A 482 -1.30 17.22 2.04
C MET A 482 -2.81 17.19 2.31
N GLU A 483 -3.31 16.35 3.20
CA GLU A 483 -4.73 16.30 3.59
C GLU A 483 -5.24 17.65 4.09
N HIS A 484 -4.41 18.43 4.79
CA HIS A 484 -4.79 19.75 5.32
C HIS A 484 -5.25 20.73 4.24
N TRP A 485 -4.80 20.57 3.00
CA TRP A 485 -5.12 21.50 1.92
C TRP A 485 -6.50 21.28 1.32
N VAL A 486 -7.14 20.13 1.54
CA VAL A 486 -8.47 19.79 0.97
C VAL A 486 -9.51 20.84 1.32
N PHE A 487 -9.47 21.35 2.56
CA PHE A 487 -10.49 22.27 3.10
C PHE A 487 -10.09 23.74 3.07
N GLU A 488 -8.94 24.05 2.46
CA GLU A 488 -8.57 25.46 2.30
C GLU A 488 -9.56 26.18 1.37
N PRO A 489 -10.03 27.38 1.73
CA PRO A 489 -11.05 28.11 0.97
C PRO A 489 -10.70 28.35 -0.51
N GLU A 490 -9.40 28.44 -0.83
CA GLU A 490 -8.93 28.59 -2.21
C GLU A 490 -9.03 27.29 -3.03
N VAL A 491 -8.99 26.15 -2.36
CA VAL A 491 -9.08 24.81 -2.98
C VAL A 491 -10.54 24.41 -3.18
N LEU A 492 -11.42 24.79 -2.24
CA LEU A 492 -12.86 24.52 -2.32
C LEU A 492 -13.63 25.40 -3.33
N LYS A 493 -13.01 26.41 -3.93
CA LYS A 493 -13.60 27.30 -4.97
C LYS A 493 -13.51 26.70 -6.36
#